data_1d2997e74312d2a321d6700084dd13b2
#
_entry.id   1d2997e74312d2a321d6700084dd13b2
#
_cell.length_a   1.000
_cell.length_b   1.000
_cell.length_c   1.000
_cell.angle_alpha   90.00
_cell.angle_beta   90.00
_cell.angle_gamma   90.00
#
_symmetry.space_group_name_H-M   'P 1'
#
loop_
_entity.id
_entity.type
_entity.pdbx_description
1 polymer ?
#
loop_
_entity_poly.entity_id
_entity_poly.type
_entity_poly.pdbx_seq_one_letter_code
_entity_poly.pdbx_strand_id
1 'polypeptide(L)'
;FSGLIIIFGNVLGIFAVLAVIPAEEINMVEGLVDTFLALFGDSGMGRILALAMSVCFMFSLLSNAVTWSLGANRTIAKSAQDGEMPAFLGYEHPKYGTPVGAGIVVGVLVTLLLGFYGLVATSNEELFWLLFAAQGVIFMTPYMGAIVAFMHARIYDPDRERPFRIPGGRPVAWLVTVLCFSCICMSVL
;
A
#
# COMPACT_ATOMS: atom_id res chain seq x y z
N PHE A 1 -2.35 10.42 16.62
CA PHE A 1 -3.52 11.10 16.05
C PHE A 1 -3.82 10.69 14.60
N SER A 2 -2.82 10.61 13.70
CA SER A 2 -3.03 10.23 12.29
C SER A 2 -3.71 8.86 12.11
N GLY A 3 -3.31 7.85 12.88
CA GLY A 3 -3.92 6.51 12.82
C GLY A 3 -5.41 6.51 13.15
N LEU A 4 -5.84 7.29 14.15
CA LEU A 4 -7.26 7.42 14.50
C LEU A 4 -8.07 8.07 13.38
N ILE A 5 -7.52 9.11 12.74
CA ILE A 5 -8.17 9.78 11.60
C ILE A 5 -8.33 8.81 10.43
N ILE A 6 -7.30 8.02 10.14
CA ILE A 6 -7.33 7.01 9.07
C ILE A 6 -8.39 5.95 9.37
N ILE A 7 -8.42 5.39 10.59
CA ILE A 7 -9.42 4.39 10.99
C ILE A 7 -10.83 4.96 10.86
N PHE A 8 -11.05 6.16 11.41
CA PHE A 8 -12.34 6.82 11.35
C PHE A 8 -12.79 7.09 9.91
N GLY A 9 -11.90 7.59 9.05
CA GLY A 9 -12.18 7.82 7.64
C GLY A 9 -12.52 6.53 6.89
N ASN A 10 -11.78 5.44 7.12
CA ASN A 10 -12.06 4.13 6.51
C ASN A 10 -13.41 3.58 6.97
N VAL A 11 -13.71 3.61 8.28
CA VAL A 11 -14.98 3.13 8.82
C VAL A 11 -16.15 3.92 8.24
N LEU A 12 -16.07 5.26 8.20
CA LEU A 12 -17.10 6.09 7.58
C LEU A 12 -17.27 5.79 6.09
N GLY A 13 -16.17 5.62 5.34
CA GLY A 13 -16.20 5.30 3.92
C GLY A 13 -16.89 3.97 3.65
N ILE A 14 -16.53 2.91 4.38
CA ILE A 14 -17.17 1.60 4.28
C ILE A 14 -18.65 1.67 4.63
N PHE A 15 -18.99 2.38 5.71
CA PHE A 15 -20.38 2.56 6.12
C PHE A 15 -21.22 3.29 5.06
N ALA A 16 -20.64 4.32 4.42
CA ALA A 16 -21.30 5.07 3.35
C ALA A 16 -21.60 4.18 2.13
N VAL A 17 -20.65 3.33 1.72
CA VAL A 17 -20.83 2.39 0.61
C VAL A 17 -21.93 1.36 0.95
N LEU A 18 -21.84 0.72 2.12
CA LEU A 18 -22.80 -0.29 2.57
C LEU A 18 -24.22 0.27 2.81
N ALA A 19 -24.36 1.57 3.07
CA ALA A 19 -25.66 2.22 3.22
C ALA A 19 -26.38 2.44 1.88
N VAL A 20 -25.64 2.39 0.76
CA VAL A 20 -26.15 2.69 -0.58
C VAL A 20 -26.29 1.43 -1.43
N ILE A 21 -25.33 0.51 -1.34
CA ILE A 21 -25.29 -0.72 -2.12
C ILE A 21 -25.29 -1.91 -1.16
N PRO A 22 -26.17 -2.91 -1.37
CA PRO A 22 -26.14 -4.17 -0.63
C PRO A 22 -24.78 -4.85 -0.76
N ALA A 23 -24.29 -5.46 0.33
CA ALA A 23 -22.95 -6.07 0.37
C ALA A 23 -22.72 -7.13 -0.72
N GLU A 24 -23.79 -7.80 -1.16
CA GLU A 24 -23.80 -8.86 -2.18
C GLU A 24 -23.61 -8.31 -3.61
N GLU A 25 -23.92 -7.02 -3.82
CA GLU A 25 -23.86 -6.36 -5.13
C GLU A 25 -22.61 -5.48 -5.29
N ILE A 26 -21.74 -5.39 -4.24
CA ILE A 26 -20.54 -4.54 -4.30
C ILE A 26 -19.49 -5.18 -5.20
N ASN A 27 -19.23 -4.53 -6.33
CA ASN A 27 -18.08 -4.87 -7.16
C ASN A 27 -16.80 -4.32 -6.50
N MET A 28 -15.81 -5.19 -6.23
CA MET A 28 -14.55 -4.80 -5.58
C MET A 28 -13.70 -3.83 -6.41
N VAL A 29 -13.88 -3.81 -7.72
CA VAL A 29 -13.11 -2.95 -8.64
C VAL A 29 -13.85 -1.63 -8.90
N GLU A 30 -15.15 -1.68 -9.11
CA GLU A 30 -15.98 -0.55 -9.54
C GLU A 30 -16.89 0.02 -8.44
N GLY A 31 -16.94 -0.62 -7.27
CA GLY A 31 -17.92 -0.34 -6.22
C GLY A 31 -18.03 1.12 -5.77
N LEU A 32 -16.95 1.89 -5.78
CA LEU A 32 -17.01 3.33 -5.48
C LEU A 32 -17.68 4.14 -6.61
N VAL A 33 -17.43 3.78 -7.87
CA VAL A 33 -18.06 4.43 -9.02
C VAL A 33 -19.55 4.11 -9.04
N ASP A 34 -19.90 2.86 -8.80
CA ASP A 34 -21.29 2.40 -8.69
C ASP A 34 -22.02 3.11 -7.54
N THR A 35 -21.33 3.30 -6.40
CA THR A 35 -21.85 4.09 -5.28
C THR A 35 -22.16 5.52 -5.68
N PHE A 36 -21.31 6.17 -6.46
CA PHE A 36 -21.57 7.53 -6.93
C PHE A 36 -22.76 7.58 -7.88
N LEU A 37 -22.89 6.61 -8.79
CA LEU A 37 -24.05 6.52 -9.69
C LEU A 37 -25.35 6.23 -8.93
N ALA A 38 -25.31 5.36 -7.93
CA ALA A 38 -26.46 5.06 -7.09
C ALA A 38 -26.90 6.26 -6.25
N LEU A 39 -25.96 7.05 -5.71
CA LEU A 39 -26.25 8.23 -4.91
C LEU A 39 -26.78 9.41 -5.72
N PHE A 40 -26.18 9.69 -6.86
CA PHE A 40 -26.46 10.90 -7.63
C PHE A 40 -27.43 10.67 -8.78
N GLY A 41 -27.68 9.41 -9.16
CA GLY A 41 -28.54 9.02 -10.26
C GLY A 41 -27.85 9.07 -11.63
N ASP A 42 -28.45 8.36 -12.59
CA ASP A 42 -27.87 8.16 -13.93
C ASP A 42 -28.36 9.21 -14.96
N SER A 43 -29.04 10.26 -14.55
CA SER A 43 -29.58 11.28 -15.47
C SER A 43 -29.36 12.71 -15.00
N GLY A 44 -29.26 13.63 -15.96
CA GLY A 44 -29.17 15.06 -15.70
C GLY A 44 -27.95 15.48 -14.86
N MET A 45 -28.19 16.32 -13.85
CA MET A 45 -27.14 16.84 -12.96
C MET A 45 -26.50 15.73 -12.11
N GLY A 46 -27.26 14.70 -11.75
CA GLY A 46 -26.77 13.55 -10.97
C GLY A 46 -25.65 12.83 -11.70
N ARG A 47 -25.81 12.56 -12.99
CA ARG A 47 -24.78 11.92 -13.83
C ARG A 47 -23.52 12.76 -13.93
N ILE A 48 -23.65 14.08 -14.06
CA ILE A 48 -22.49 15.00 -14.12
C ILE A 48 -21.72 14.94 -12.79
N LEU A 49 -22.41 14.94 -11.66
CA LEU A 49 -21.79 14.85 -10.35
C LEU A 49 -21.09 13.49 -10.15
N ALA A 50 -21.73 12.39 -10.52
CA ALA A 50 -21.13 11.06 -10.45
C ALA A 50 -19.86 10.96 -11.30
N LEU A 51 -19.88 11.45 -12.52
CA LEU A 51 -18.70 11.50 -13.40
C LEU A 51 -17.59 12.38 -12.82
N ALA A 52 -17.91 13.56 -12.28
CA ALA A 52 -16.93 14.43 -11.65
C ALA A 52 -16.26 13.75 -10.45
N MET A 53 -17.03 13.09 -9.58
CA MET A 53 -16.51 12.33 -8.45
C MET A 53 -15.63 11.16 -8.87
N SER A 54 -16.03 10.42 -9.91
CA SER A 54 -15.23 9.32 -10.48
C SER A 54 -13.89 9.81 -11.03
N VAL A 55 -13.88 10.94 -11.73
CA VAL A 55 -12.64 11.58 -12.22
C VAL A 55 -11.75 12.00 -11.06
N CYS A 56 -12.30 12.64 -10.03
CA CYS A 56 -11.56 13.00 -8.82
C CYS A 56 -10.97 11.78 -8.12
N PHE A 57 -11.72 10.69 -8.06
CA PHE A 57 -11.27 9.42 -7.49
C PHE A 57 -10.11 8.81 -8.30
N MET A 58 -10.23 8.75 -9.63
CA MET A 58 -9.13 8.33 -10.50
C MET A 58 -7.87 9.19 -10.30
N PHE A 59 -8.03 10.49 -10.19
CA PHE A 59 -6.91 11.40 -9.95
C PHE A 59 -6.25 11.12 -8.58
N SER A 60 -7.04 10.81 -7.57
CA SER A 60 -6.56 10.42 -6.24
C SER A 60 -5.76 9.11 -6.29
N LEU A 61 -6.24 8.10 -7.02
CA LEU A 61 -5.53 6.83 -7.21
C LEU A 61 -4.18 7.02 -7.92
N LEU A 62 -4.16 7.80 -9.00
CA LEU A 62 -2.93 8.11 -9.73
C LEU A 62 -1.93 8.86 -8.85
N SER A 63 -2.39 9.86 -8.10
CA SER A 63 -1.56 10.61 -7.16
C SER A 63 -0.97 9.73 -6.07
N ASN A 64 -1.76 8.80 -5.53
CA ASN A 64 -1.30 7.80 -4.57
C ASN A 64 -0.22 6.90 -5.18
N ALA A 65 -0.44 6.34 -6.37
CA ALA A 65 0.53 5.49 -7.06
C ALA A 65 1.87 6.22 -7.30
N VAL A 66 1.83 7.48 -7.72
CA VAL A 66 3.03 8.32 -7.90
C VAL A 66 3.76 8.53 -6.58
N THR A 67 3.02 8.82 -5.49
CA THR A 67 3.62 9.07 -4.17
C THR A 67 4.34 7.83 -3.64
N TRP A 68 3.70 6.66 -3.72
CA TRP A 68 4.32 5.39 -3.33
C TRP A 68 5.55 5.05 -4.18
N SER A 69 5.45 5.23 -5.50
CA SER A 69 6.56 4.99 -6.42
C SER A 69 7.77 5.89 -6.12
N LEU A 70 7.53 7.18 -5.87
CA LEU A 70 8.60 8.11 -5.51
C LEU A 70 9.27 7.74 -4.18
N GLY A 71 8.50 7.37 -3.17
CA GLY A 71 9.02 6.94 -1.87
C GLY A 71 9.89 5.70 -1.99
N ALA A 72 9.39 4.65 -2.64
CA ALA A 72 10.11 3.40 -2.86
C ALA A 72 11.40 3.61 -3.66
N ASN A 73 11.33 4.30 -4.79
CA ASN A 73 12.49 4.54 -5.64
C ASN A 73 13.60 5.34 -4.94
N ARG A 74 13.24 6.34 -4.12
CA ARG A 74 14.22 7.12 -3.33
C ARG A 74 14.89 6.27 -2.26
N THR A 75 14.13 5.40 -1.59
CA THR A 75 14.68 4.47 -0.59
C THR A 75 15.69 3.52 -1.22
N ILE A 76 15.32 2.90 -2.35
CA ILE A 76 16.21 1.98 -3.09
C ILE A 76 17.47 2.72 -3.56
N ALA A 77 17.34 3.91 -4.15
CA ALA A 77 18.48 4.68 -4.63
C ALA A 77 19.39 5.07 -3.47
N LYS A 78 18.84 5.46 -2.32
CA LYS A 78 19.65 5.80 -1.14
C LYS A 78 20.40 4.59 -0.60
N SER A 79 19.76 3.43 -0.47
CA SER A 79 20.44 2.18 -0.07
C SER A 79 21.57 1.80 -1.04
N ALA A 80 21.40 2.04 -2.34
CA ALA A 80 22.45 1.80 -3.32
C ALA A 80 23.62 2.79 -3.20
N GLN A 81 23.34 4.06 -2.89
CA GLN A 81 24.37 5.08 -2.64
C GLN A 81 25.13 4.78 -1.35
N ASP A 82 24.48 4.21 -0.33
CA ASP A 82 25.11 3.79 0.91
C ASP A 82 25.89 2.45 0.80
N GLY A 83 25.89 1.83 -0.41
CA GLY A 83 26.65 0.61 -0.71
C GLY A 83 25.95 -0.70 -0.34
N GLU A 84 24.69 -0.65 0.10
CA GLU A 84 23.91 -1.83 0.49
C GLU A 84 23.23 -2.54 -0.71
N MET A 85 23.18 -1.86 -1.86
CA MET A 85 22.55 -2.36 -3.10
C MET A 85 23.44 -2.08 -4.31
N PRO A 86 23.20 -2.74 -5.47
CA PRO A 86 23.98 -2.49 -6.69
C PRO A 86 24.00 -1.02 -7.09
N ALA A 87 25.18 -0.49 -7.41
CA ALA A 87 25.41 0.94 -7.65
C ALA A 87 24.53 1.56 -8.75
N PHE A 88 24.13 0.79 -9.77
CA PHE A 88 23.28 1.29 -10.86
C PHE A 88 21.88 1.71 -10.39
N LEU A 89 21.38 1.15 -9.28
CA LEU A 89 20.11 1.56 -8.67
C LEU A 89 20.20 2.96 -8.05
N GLY A 90 21.40 3.38 -7.65
CA GLY A 90 21.67 4.70 -7.10
C GLY A 90 21.80 5.82 -8.14
N TYR A 91 21.67 5.51 -9.44
CA TYR A 91 21.81 6.52 -10.48
C TYR A 91 20.64 7.50 -10.47
N GLU A 92 20.97 8.78 -10.30
CA GLU A 92 20.02 9.89 -10.31
C GLU A 92 20.19 10.75 -11.58
N HIS A 93 19.08 11.30 -12.06
CA HIS A 93 19.09 12.19 -13.22
C HIS A 93 19.81 13.51 -12.86
N PRO A 94 20.87 13.91 -13.61
CA PRO A 94 21.72 15.04 -13.24
C PRO A 94 21.00 16.39 -13.13
N LYS A 95 19.88 16.57 -13.85
CA LYS A 95 19.12 17.81 -13.84
C LYS A 95 17.99 17.82 -12.80
N TYR A 96 17.34 16.68 -12.57
CA TYR A 96 16.10 16.61 -11.77
C TYR A 96 16.29 15.91 -10.42
N GLY A 97 17.43 15.27 -10.18
CA GLY A 97 17.68 14.51 -8.95
C GLY A 97 16.69 13.35 -8.73
N THR A 98 16.08 12.86 -9.82
CA THR A 98 15.15 11.72 -9.75
C THR A 98 15.92 10.41 -9.81
N PRO A 99 15.54 9.38 -9.02
CA PRO A 99 16.22 8.09 -8.97
C PRO A 99 15.87 7.23 -10.20
N VAL A 100 16.52 7.50 -11.32
CA VAL A 100 16.24 6.85 -12.61
C VAL A 100 16.59 5.37 -12.59
N GLY A 101 17.72 5.00 -11.98
CA GLY A 101 18.17 3.61 -11.90
C GLY A 101 17.15 2.73 -11.17
N ALA A 102 16.74 3.14 -9.98
CA ALA A 102 15.69 2.46 -9.22
C ALA A 102 14.35 2.45 -9.97
N GLY A 103 13.96 3.60 -10.55
CA GLY A 103 12.70 3.75 -11.28
C GLY A 103 12.56 2.80 -12.47
N ILE A 104 13.61 2.64 -13.27
CA ILE A 104 13.61 1.70 -14.42
C ILE A 104 13.45 0.27 -13.94
N VAL A 105 14.24 -0.14 -12.94
CA VAL A 105 14.18 -1.53 -12.44
C VAL A 105 12.82 -1.85 -11.82
N VAL A 106 12.31 -0.96 -10.96
CA VAL A 106 10.97 -1.13 -10.38
C VAL A 106 9.89 -1.16 -11.45
N GLY A 107 9.97 -0.26 -12.45
CA GLY A 107 9.03 -0.22 -13.56
C GLY A 107 9.02 -1.53 -14.36
N VAL A 108 10.19 -2.07 -14.70
CA VAL A 108 10.31 -3.35 -15.41
C VAL A 108 9.75 -4.50 -14.56
N LEU A 109 10.13 -4.59 -13.27
CA LEU A 109 9.65 -5.64 -12.39
C LEU A 109 8.12 -5.59 -12.21
N VAL A 110 7.54 -4.41 -12.01
CA VAL A 110 6.09 -4.25 -11.90
C VAL A 110 5.39 -4.64 -13.20
N THR A 111 5.94 -4.24 -14.36
CA THR A 111 5.36 -4.61 -15.66
C THR A 111 5.39 -6.12 -15.88
N LEU A 112 6.51 -6.78 -15.56
CA LEU A 112 6.62 -8.23 -15.68
C LEU A 112 5.66 -8.95 -14.72
N LEU A 113 5.52 -8.45 -13.50
CA LEU A 113 4.63 -9.02 -12.50
C LEU A 113 3.17 -8.87 -12.91
N LEU A 114 2.77 -7.69 -13.36
CA LEU A 114 1.42 -7.45 -13.89
C LEU A 114 1.14 -8.30 -15.14
N GLY A 115 2.12 -8.42 -16.04
CA GLY A 115 2.00 -9.29 -17.21
C GLY A 115 1.81 -10.76 -16.82
N PHE A 116 2.59 -11.25 -15.85
CA PHE A 116 2.47 -12.62 -15.36
C PHE A 116 1.10 -12.89 -14.72
N TYR A 117 0.68 -12.04 -13.80
CA TYR A 117 -0.63 -12.19 -13.15
C TYR A 117 -1.79 -12.01 -14.14
N GLY A 118 -1.67 -11.11 -15.12
CA GLY A 118 -2.67 -10.92 -16.16
C GLY A 118 -2.80 -12.10 -17.11
N LEU A 119 -1.76 -12.94 -17.24
CA LEU A 119 -1.82 -14.20 -18.01
C LEU A 119 -2.48 -15.35 -17.22
N VAL A 120 -2.40 -15.30 -15.90
CA VAL A 120 -2.93 -16.34 -15.01
C VAL A 120 -4.38 -16.07 -14.63
N ALA A 121 -4.73 -14.81 -14.40
CA ALA A 121 -6.06 -14.40 -13.98
C ALA A 121 -7.08 -14.54 -15.12
N THR A 122 -8.21 -15.14 -14.84
CA THR A 122 -9.31 -15.35 -15.82
C THR A 122 -10.28 -14.14 -15.84
N SER A 123 -10.26 -13.31 -14.82
CA SER A 123 -11.11 -12.12 -14.68
C SER A 123 -10.37 -10.97 -13.98
N ASN A 124 -10.89 -9.75 -14.12
CA ASN A 124 -10.36 -8.57 -13.43
C ASN A 124 -10.48 -8.70 -11.90
N GLU A 125 -11.52 -9.35 -11.43
CA GLU A 125 -11.73 -9.60 -10.00
C GLU A 125 -10.68 -10.58 -9.45
N GLU A 126 -10.41 -11.67 -10.16
CA GLU A 126 -9.36 -12.64 -9.80
C GLU A 126 -7.98 -11.97 -9.81
N LEU A 127 -7.69 -11.15 -10.82
CA LEU A 127 -6.46 -10.37 -10.88
C LEU A 127 -6.31 -9.44 -9.66
N PHE A 128 -7.40 -8.76 -9.28
CA PHE A 128 -7.41 -7.92 -8.10
C PHE A 128 -7.07 -8.70 -6.82
N TRP A 129 -7.71 -9.84 -6.60
CA TRP A 129 -7.48 -10.67 -5.42
C TRP A 129 -6.07 -11.25 -5.37
N LEU A 130 -5.53 -11.70 -6.51
CA LEU A 130 -4.14 -12.19 -6.60
C LEU A 130 -3.13 -11.10 -6.24
N LEU A 131 -3.30 -9.89 -6.80
CA LEU A 131 -2.43 -8.75 -6.50
C LEU A 131 -2.58 -8.28 -5.05
N PHE A 132 -3.79 -8.30 -4.51
CA PHE A 132 -4.08 -7.92 -3.13
C PHE A 132 -3.41 -8.89 -2.13
N ALA A 133 -3.50 -10.19 -2.38
CA ALA A 133 -2.84 -11.21 -1.57
C ALA A 133 -1.30 -11.07 -1.63
N ALA A 134 -0.74 -10.92 -2.83
CA ALA A 134 0.69 -10.71 -3.03
C ALA A 134 1.19 -9.44 -2.32
N GLN A 135 0.43 -8.34 -2.41
CA GLN A 135 0.73 -7.09 -1.70
C GLN A 135 0.75 -7.31 -0.19
N GLY A 136 -0.22 -8.05 0.37
CA GLY A 136 -0.28 -8.32 1.82
C GLY A 136 1.02 -8.96 2.34
N VAL A 137 1.51 -9.98 1.65
CA VAL A 137 2.76 -10.67 1.99
C VAL A 137 3.98 -9.75 1.85
N ILE A 138 4.11 -9.11 0.68
CA ILE A 138 5.28 -8.25 0.39
C ILE A 138 5.33 -7.05 1.34
N PHE A 139 4.17 -6.45 1.64
CA PHE A 139 4.08 -5.27 2.49
C PHE A 139 4.40 -5.58 3.98
N MET A 140 3.99 -6.76 4.47
CA MET A 140 4.23 -7.14 5.87
C MET A 140 5.67 -7.60 6.13
N THR A 141 6.39 -8.07 5.12
CA THR A 141 7.77 -8.59 5.27
C THR A 141 8.75 -7.55 5.85
N PRO A 142 8.83 -6.30 5.39
CA PRO A 142 9.70 -5.28 5.99
C PRO A 142 9.35 -4.96 7.44
N TYR A 143 8.09 -5.00 7.82
CA TYR A 143 7.67 -4.80 9.21
C TYR A 143 8.17 -5.91 10.12
N MET A 144 8.15 -7.17 9.65
CA MET A 144 8.76 -8.29 10.39
C MET A 144 10.27 -8.05 10.59
N GLY A 145 10.98 -7.62 9.55
CA GLY A 145 12.39 -7.24 9.65
C GLY A 145 12.64 -6.12 10.66
N ALA A 146 11.81 -5.08 10.64
CA ALA A 146 11.91 -3.96 11.59
C ALA A 146 11.68 -4.40 13.04
N ILE A 147 10.74 -5.32 13.29
CA ILE A 147 10.48 -5.88 14.61
C ILE A 147 11.67 -6.70 15.09
N VAL A 148 12.25 -7.55 14.23
CA VAL A 148 13.46 -8.33 14.55
C VAL A 148 14.62 -7.38 14.89
N ALA A 149 14.85 -6.34 14.08
CA ALA A 149 15.87 -5.32 14.35
C ALA A 149 15.63 -4.60 15.69
N PHE A 150 14.37 -4.26 15.98
CA PHE A 150 14.00 -3.66 17.27
C PHE A 150 14.31 -4.61 18.46
N MET A 151 13.95 -5.87 18.33
CA MET A 151 14.23 -6.89 19.36
C MET A 151 15.73 -7.06 19.57
N HIS A 152 16.49 -7.18 18.47
CA HIS A 152 17.94 -7.29 18.49
C HIS A 152 18.58 -6.10 19.21
N ALA A 153 18.21 -4.88 18.84
CA ALA A 153 18.71 -3.65 19.46
C ALA A 153 18.39 -3.56 20.96
N ARG A 154 17.29 -4.17 21.42
CA ARG A 154 16.92 -4.21 22.85
C ARG A 154 17.69 -5.27 23.64
N ILE A 155 18.19 -6.29 22.99
CA ILE A 155 18.95 -7.38 23.63
C ILE A 155 20.44 -7.05 23.68
N TYR A 156 21.01 -6.59 22.57
CA TYR A 156 22.45 -6.41 22.41
C TYR A 156 22.95 -5.02 22.78
N ASP A 157 22.07 -4.00 22.79
CA ASP A 157 22.43 -2.63 23.15
C ASP A 157 21.40 -2.02 24.13
N PRO A 158 21.28 -2.56 25.36
CA PRO A 158 20.27 -2.15 26.34
C PRO A 158 20.49 -0.76 26.89
N ASP A 159 21.77 -0.30 26.98
CA ASP A 159 22.19 0.92 27.66
C ASP A 159 22.20 2.14 26.74
N ARG A 160 21.98 1.97 25.44
CA ARG A 160 21.92 3.07 24.49
C ARG A 160 20.87 4.10 24.88
N GLU A 161 21.26 5.35 24.95
CA GLU A 161 20.33 6.47 25.15
C GLU A 161 19.29 6.53 24.03
N ARG A 162 18.01 6.46 24.43
CA ARG A 162 16.87 6.50 23.50
C ARG A 162 15.95 7.65 23.93
N PRO A 163 15.72 8.65 23.04
CA PRO A 163 14.82 9.77 23.34
C PRO A 163 13.40 9.31 23.69
N PHE A 164 12.97 8.19 23.14
CA PHE A 164 11.66 7.58 23.41
C PHE A 164 11.80 6.07 23.68
N ARG A 165 11.19 5.59 24.75
CA ARG A 165 11.10 4.17 25.07
C ARG A 165 9.65 3.74 25.00
N ILE A 166 9.33 2.81 24.08
CA ILE A 166 8.00 2.24 23.95
C ILE A 166 7.63 1.52 25.26
N PRO A 167 6.51 1.89 25.93
CA PRO A 167 6.03 1.15 27.09
C PRO A 167 5.67 -0.27 26.69
N GLY A 168 6.03 -1.25 27.54
CA GLY A 168 5.81 -2.67 27.25
C GLY A 168 6.87 -3.34 26.38
N GLY A 169 7.76 -2.59 25.72
CA GLY A 169 8.95 -3.10 25.01
C GLY A 169 8.81 -4.45 24.29
N ARG A 170 9.35 -5.54 24.91
CA ARG A 170 9.35 -6.89 24.33
C ARG A 170 7.96 -7.52 24.15
N PRO A 171 7.02 -7.47 25.12
CA PRO A 171 5.67 -8.01 24.94
C PRO A 171 4.93 -7.37 23.76
N VAL A 172 5.05 -6.05 23.60
CA VAL A 172 4.44 -5.34 22.48
C VAL A 172 5.03 -5.79 21.14
N ALA A 173 6.36 -5.97 21.06
CA ALA A 173 7.01 -6.48 19.86
C ALA A 173 6.52 -7.89 19.50
N TRP A 174 6.37 -8.79 20.46
CA TRP A 174 5.82 -10.13 20.24
C TRP A 174 4.37 -10.08 19.77
N LEU A 175 3.53 -9.25 20.39
CA LEU A 175 2.15 -9.06 19.95
C LEU A 175 2.07 -8.61 18.48
N VAL A 176 2.86 -7.60 18.11
CA VAL A 176 2.88 -7.10 16.73
C VAL A 176 3.42 -8.17 15.76
N THR A 177 4.43 -8.96 16.18
CA THR A 177 4.93 -10.08 15.36
C THR A 177 3.83 -11.10 15.07
N VAL A 178 3.08 -11.52 16.09
CA VAL A 178 1.99 -12.48 15.95
C VAL A 178 0.89 -11.91 15.04
N LEU A 179 0.53 -10.63 15.21
CA LEU A 179 -0.46 -9.97 14.36
C LEU A 179 0.00 -9.90 12.90
N CYS A 180 1.24 -9.48 12.63
CA CYS A 180 1.78 -9.43 11.27
C CYS A 180 1.83 -10.83 10.64
N PHE A 181 2.26 -11.83 11.40
CA PHE A 181 2.31 -13.22 10.93
C PHE A 181 0.89 -13.76 10.62
N SER A 182 -0.09 -13.49 11.49
CA SER A 182 -1.48 -13.87 11.22
C SER A 182 -2.06 -13.21 9.98
N CYS A 183 -1.75 -11.93 9.75
CA CYS A 183 -2.16 -11.22 8.52
C CYS A 183 -1.55 -11.85 7.27
N ILE A 184 -0.25 -12.23 7.31
CA ILE A 184 0.40 -12.94 6.19
C ILE A 184 -0.29 -14.28 5.94
N CYS A 185 -0.55 -15.07 6.97
CA CYS A 185 -1.24 -16.37 6.83
C CYS A 185 -2.64 -16.19 6.23
N MET A 186 -3.40 -15.19 6.66
CA MET A 186 -4.73 -14.91 6.12
C MET A 186 -4.71 -14.36 4.69
N SER A 187 -3.60 -13.79 4.24
CA SER A 187 -3.46 -13.32 2.85
C SER A 187 -3.15 -14.45 1.87
N VAL A 188 -2.72 -15.62 2.35
CA VAL A 188 -2.34 -16.78 1.53
C VAL A 188 -3.43 -17.86 1.52
N LEU A 189 -4.35 -17.84 2.48
CA LEU A 189 -5.52 -18.74 2.57
C LEU A 189 -6.69 -18.22 1.73
#